data_188ccf555aded4713d2ee6077b6f8240
#
_entry.id   188ccf555aded4713d2ee6077b6f8240
#
_cell.length_a   1.000
_cell.length_b   1.000
_cell.length_c   1.000
_cell.angle_alpha   90.00
_cell.angle_beta   90.00
_cell.angle_gamma   90.00
#
_symmetry.space_group_name_H-M   'P 1'
#
loop_
_entity.id
_entity.type
_entity.pdbx_description
1 polymer ?
#
loop_
_entity_poly.entity_id
_entity_poly.type
_entity_poly.pdbx_seq_one_letter_code
_entity_poly.pdbx_strand_id
1 'polypeptide(L)'
;MDEIIDHVPTNDSSSDSLVKVTGMYKDWFLDYASYVILERAVPAIEDGLKPVQRRILHSMKDLDDGRYSKVANIVGHTMQYHPHGDASIADAMVQVGQKELLIDMQGNWGNLLTGDSAAASRYIEARLSKFALEVVFSPKVTEWQLSYDGRKKEPIHLPVKFPLLLAQGAEGIAVGLSTKILPHNFNELLQASILHLKGKKFTIFPDFQTGGTIDIQGYNDGLRGGKVRVRAKIHQQDKNTLVINQIPFSTNTSSLIDSILKANEKGKIKIKKIEDNTSSAVEILVHLPNDISPDKTIDALYAFTACETSVSPLGCLIIDNKPNFMGVTEMLKISTDHTV
;
A
#
# COMPACT_ATOMS: atom_id res chain seq x y z
N MET A 1 31.66 51.79 -35.94
CA MET A 1 30.47 52.38 -35.29
C MET A 1 30.06 51.33 -34.28
N ASP A 2 30.75 51.23 -33.37
CA ASP A 2 31.11 51.63 -32.01
C ASP A 2 29.97 51.21 -31.04
N GLU A 3 30.23 50.05 -30.45
CA GLU A 3 29.52 49.54 -29.28
C GLU A 3 29.86 50.42 -28.07
N ILE A 4 28.88 51.02 -27.49
CA ILE A 4 28.98 51.64 -26.18
C ILE A 4 28.69 50.61 -25.14
N ILE A 5 29.74 50.13 -24.51
CA ILE A 5 29.64 49.29 -23.29
C ILE A 5 29.51 50.25 -22.11
N ASP A 6 28.33 50.38 -21.57
CA ASP A 6 28.11 51.05 -20.31
C ASP A 6 28.62 50.23 -19.14
N HIS A 7 29.74 50.64 -18.60
CA HIS A 7 30.27 50.19 -17.30
C HIS A 7 29.45 50.82 -16.19
N VAL A 8 28.66 49.99 -15.53
CA VAL A 8 28.07 50.34 -14.22
C VAL A 8 29.10 50.01 -13.14
N PRO A 9 29.46 50.98 -12.26
CA PRO A 9 30.45 50.73 -11.22
C PRO A 9 29.83 49.86 -10.11
N THR A 10 30.50 48.76 -9.84
CA THR A 10 30.28 47.92 -8.69
C THR A 10 30.89 48.55 -7.45
N ASN A 11 30.07 49.06 -6.59
CA ASN A 11 30.38 49.22 -5.17
C ASN A 11 29.05 49.12 -4.39
N ASP A 12 28.75 47.92 -3.90
CA ASP A 12 28.12 47.85 -2.58
C ASP A 12 28.37 46.44 -1.98
N SER A 13 28.96 46.46 -0.81
CA SER A 13 29.24 45.33 0.04
C SER A 13 28.02 44.92 0.83
N SER A 14 27.04 44.33 0.17
CA SER A 14 26.02 43.53 0.81
C SER A 14 25.86 42.24 -0.04
N SER A 15 26.30 41.12 0.52
CA SER A 15 26.20 39.80 -0.08
C SER A 15 24.77 39.26 -0.05
N ASP A 16 23.84 39.98 -0.59
CA ASP A 16 22.54 39.44 -0.95
C ASP A 16 22.67 38.79 -2.33
N SER A 17 22.93 37.51 -2.32
CA SER A 17 22.88 36.71 -3.52
C SER A 17 21.44 36.71 -4.06
N LEU A 18 21.16 37.55 -5.03
CA LEU A 18 19.91 37.58 -5.79
C LEU A 18 19.78 36.26 -6.58
N VAL A 19 19.29 35.22 -5.91
CA VAL A 19 18.90 33.98 -6.58
C VAL A 19 17.56 34.25 -7.27
N LYS A 20 17.54 34.08 -8.60
CA LYS A 20 16.29 34.22 -9.36
C LYS A 20 15.27 33.23 -8.81
N VAL A 21 14.07 33.70 -8.44
CA VAL A 21 12.97 32.88 -7.90
C VAL A 21 12.69 31.65 -8.78
N THR A 22 12.82 31.76 -10.10
CA THR A 22 12.67 30.65 -11.07
C THR A 22 13.73 29.55 -10.87
N GLY A 23 14.99 29.89 -10.58
CA GLY A 23 16.04 28.92 -10.29
C GLY A 23 15.80 28.22 -8.97
N MET A 24 15.54 28.97 -7.90
CA MET A 24 15.20 28.43 -6.59
C MET A 24 14.00 27.47 -6.65
N TYR A 25 12.93 27.87 -7.34
CA TYR A 25 11.74 27.06 -7.46
C TYR A 25 12.03 25.74 -8.20
N LYS A 26 12.78 25.81 -9.29
CA LYS A 26 13.16 24.63 -10.07
C LYS A 26 14.02 23.64 -9.26
N ASP A 27 15.06 24.15 -8.60
CA ASP A 27 16.02 23.30 -7.90
C ASP A 27 15.41 22.70 -6.64
N TRP A 28 14.77 23.53 -5.80
CA TRP A 28 14.09 23.03 -4.58
C TRP A 28 12.89 22.12 -4.87
N PHE A 29 12.16 22.40 -5.96
CA PHE A 29 11.06 21.52 -6.37
C PHE A 29 11.57 20.15 -6.82
N LEU A 30 12.67 20.12 -7.61
CA LEU A 30 13.27 18.87 -8.05
C LEU A 30 13.85 18.06 -6.87
N ASP A 31 14.54 18.73 -5.94
CA ASP A 31 15.06 18.09 -4.74
C ASP A 31 13.95 17.51 -3.87
N TYR A 32 12.90 18.30 -3.63
CA TYR A 32 11.74 17.83 -2.88
C TYR A 32 11.00 16.69 -3.61
N ALA A 33 10.80 16.79 -4.90
CA ALA A 33 10.17 15.74 -5.69
C ALA A 33 10.98 14.44 -5.66
N SER A 34 12.31 14.51 -5.84
CA SER A 34 13.21 13.37 -5.72
C SER A 34 13.14 12.74 -4.34
N TYR A 35 13.19 13.56 -3.29
CA TYR A 35 13.06 13.09 -1.92
C TYR A 35 11.74 12.34 -1.69
N VAL A 36 10.60 12.91 -2.12
CA VAL A 36 9.29 12.26 -1.94
C VAL A 36 9.20 10.95 -2.72
N ILE A 37 9.79 10.87 -3.89
CA ILE A 37 9.82 9.65 -4.72
C ILE A 37 10.67 8.58 -4.05
N LEU A 38 11.92 8.89 -3.74
CA LEU A 38 12.93 7.91 -3.30
C LEU A 38 12.79 7.53 -1.82
N GLU A 39 12.49 8.53 -0.97
CA GLU A 39 12.56 8.37 0.50
C GLU A 39 11.19 8.26 1.18
N ARG A 40 10.08 8.21 0.42
CA ARG A 40 8.75 8.17 1.04
C ARG A 40 7.72 7.29 0.33
N ALA A 41 7.45 7.54 -0.96
CA ALA A 41 6.22 7.08 -1.58
C ALA A 41 6.38 5.77 -2.36
N VAL A 42 7.54 5.53 -2.98
CA VAL A 42 7.75 4.44 -3.92
C VAL A 42 8.58 3.35 -3.25
N PRO A 43 8.17 2.07 -3.30
CA PRO A 43 8.95 0.96 -2.73
C PRO A 43 10.17 0.63 -3.59
N ALA A 44 11.23 0.10 -2.97
CA ALA A 44 12.38 -0.48 -3.65
C ALA A 44 12.03 -1.88 -4.18
N ILE A 45 12.67 -2.29 -5.29
CA ILE A 45 12.45 -3.64 -5.86
C ILE A 45 13.09 -4.73 -4.99
N GLU A 46 14.22 -4.44 -4.38
CA GLU A 46 15.06 -5.38 -3.65
C GLU A 46 14.32 -6.01 -2.46
N ASP A 47 13.57 -5.21 -1.70
CA ASP A 47 12.83 -5.68 -0.53
C ASP A 47 11.32 -5.44 -0.59
N GLY A 48 10.85 -4.70 -1.58
CA GLY A 48 9.44 -4.37 -1.72
C GLY A 48 8.92 -3.39 -0.66
N LEU A 49 9.80 -2.70 0.04
CA LEU A 49 9.47 -1.84 1.17
C LEU A 49 9.69 -0.36 0.85
N LYS A 50 8.85 0.47 1.45
CA LYS A 50 9.14 1.90 1.57
C LYS A 50 10.16 2.14 2.69
N PRO A 51 10.93 3.24 2.65
CA PRO A 51 11.94 3.51 3.69
C PRO A 51 11.41 3.45 5.11
N VAL A 52 10.22 4.02 5.40
CA VAL A 52 9.60 3.95 6.73
C VAL A 52 9.31 2.52 7.18
N GLN A 53 8.84 1.66 6.28
CA GLN A 53 8.53 0.25 6.59
C GLN A 53 9.82 -0.53 6.88
N ARG A 54 10.87 -0.31 6.09
CA ARG A 54 12.20 -0.91 6.30
C ARG A 54 12.77 -0.51 7.66
N ARG A 55 12.69 0.77 8.02
CA ARG A 55 13.16 1.31 9.30
C ARG A 55 12.35 0.77 10.49
N ILE A 56 11.05 0.57 10.34
CA ILE A 56 10.21 -0.09 11.36
C ILE A 56 10.67 -1.54 11.58
N LEU A 57 10.83 -2.32 10.52
CA LEU A 57 11.26 -3.72 10.65
C LEU A 57 12.68 -3.83 11.21
N HIS A 58 13.58 -2.94 10.81
CA HIS A 58 14.92 -2.84 11.40
C HIS A 58 14.87 -2.54 12.89
N SER A 59 14.08 -1.55 13.30
CA SER A 59 13.88 -1.20 14.71
C SER A 59 13.27 -2.33 15.52
N MET A 60 12.30 -3.04 14.94
CA MET A 60 11.71 -4.23 15.58
C MET A 60 12.74 -5.34 15.75
N LYS A 61 13.67 -5.50 14.78
CA LYS A 61 14.75 -6.50 14.88
C LYS A 61 15.78 -6.16 15.95
N ASP A 62 16.12 -4.87 16.10
CA ASP A 62 17.02 -4.40 17.16
C ASP A 62 16.42 -4.59 18.56
N LEU A 63 15.11 -4.48 18.68
CA LEU A 63 14.37 -4.66 19.95
C LEU A 63 13.91 -6.10 20.21
N ASP A 64 14.16 -7.02 19.27
CA ASP A 64 13.61 -8.36 19.29
C ASP A 64 14.18 -9.23 20.43
N ASP A 65 13.37 -9.51 21.43
CA ASP A 65 13.63 -10.46 22.51
C ASP A 65 12.60 -11.63 22.52
N GLY A 66 11.83 -11.78 21.43
CA GLY A 66 10.77 -12.78 21.26
C GLY A 66 9.44 -12.42 21.93
N ARG A 67 9.36 -11.35 22.72
CA ARG A 67 8.16 -10.88 23.40
C ARG A 67 7.48 -9.76 22.61
N TYR A 68 6.21 -9.51 22.93
CA TYR A 68 5.50 -8.34 22.43
C TYR A 68 6.05 -7.05 23.06
N SER A 69 6.25 -6.04 22.23
CA SER A 69 6.63 -4.68 22.64
C SER A 69 5.51 -3.70 22.32
N LYS A 70 5.34 -2.68 23.16
CA LYS A 70 4.40 -1.59 22.87
C LYS A 70 4.78 -0.93 21.54
N VAL A 71 3.78 -0.68 20.69
CA VAL A 71 3.97 0.02 19.43
C VAL A 71 4.61 1.39 19.66
N ALA A 72 4.23 2.10 20.74
CA ALA A 72 4.84 3.37 21.10
C ALA A 72 6.38 3.27 21.30
N ASN A 73 6.87 2.17 21.87
CA ASN A 73 8.31 1.96 22.06
C ASN A 73 9.02 1.70 20.73
N ILE A 74 8.40 0.91 19.86
CA ILE A 74 8.92 0.62 18.50
C ILE A 74 8.96 1.91 17.68
N VAL A 75 7.89 2.70 17.72
CA VAL A 75 7.80 4.01 17.04
C VAL A 75 8.92 4.95 17.54
N GLY A 76 9.09 5.08 18.87
CA GLY A 76 10.16 5.89 19.47
C GLY A 76 11.55 5.42 19.05
N HIS A 77 11.79 4.10 18.99
CA HIS A 77 13.05 3.55 18.50
C HIS A 77 13.25 3.83 17.01
N THR A 78 12.20 3.75 16.19
CA THR A 78 12.27 4.01 14.75
C THR A 78 12.63 5.48 14.43
N MET A 79 12.28 6.42 15.28
CA MET A 79 12.64 7.84 15.10
C MET A 79 14.16 8.10 15.06
N GLN A 80 15.00 7.17 15.54
CA GLN A 80 16.46 7.24 15.38
C GLN A 80 16.90 7.10 13.91
N TYR A 81 16.06 6.52 13.07
CA TYR A 81 16.32 6.26 11.65
C TYR A 81 15.44 7.09 10.73
N HIS A 82 14.25 7.49 11.20
CA HIS A 82 13.24 8.14 10.37
C HIS A 82 13.00 9.59 10.83
N PRO A 83 13.41 10.61 10.05
CA PRO A 83 13.36 12.02 10.45
C PRO A 83 11.97 12.66 10.29
N HIS A 84 10.92 11.93 10.63
CA HIS A 84 9.53 12.37 10.53
C HIS A 84 8.78 12.10 11.84
N GLY A 85 7.60 12.70 11.98
CA GLY A 85 6.79 12.59 13.19
C GLY A 85 6.34 11.15 13.50
N ASP A 86 6.20 10.86 14.79
CA ASP A 86 5.78 9.58 15.35
C ASP A 86 4.46 9.06 14.78
N ALA A 87 3.50 9.95 14.49
CA ALA A 87 2.21 9.58 13.91
C ALA A 87 2.38 8.86 12.56
N SER A 88 3.27 9.36 11.68
CA SER A 88 3.51 8.74 10.37
C SER A 88 4.13 7.35 10.48
N ILE A 89 4.98 7.13 11.49
CA ILE A 89 5.59 5.81 11.78
C ILE A 89 4.52 4.86 12.32
N ALA A 90 3.69 5.34 13.26
CA ALA A 90 2.60 4.55 13.83
C ALA A 90 1.59 4.09 12.76
N ASP A 91 1.17 5.00 11.88
CA ASP A 91 0.26 4.69 10.77
C ASP A 91 0.88 3.66 9.80
N ALA A 92 2.15 3.84 9.44
CA ALA A 92 2.85 2.88 8.60
C ALA A 92 2.97 1.50 9.27
N MET A 93 3.22 1.46 10.58
CA MET A 93 3.30 0.22 11.35
C MET A 93 1.95 -0.50 11.40
N VAL A 94 0.84 0.23 11.60
CA VAL A 94 -0.52 -0.33 11.56
C VAL A 94 -0.79 -0.93 10.18
N GLN A 95 -0.47 -0.23 9.10
CA GLN A 95 -0.66 -0.74 7.74
C GLN A 95 0.14 -2.02 7.46
N VAL A 96 1.39 -2.10 7.93
CA VAL A 96 2.21 -3.32 7.79
C VAL A 96 1.64 -4.46 8.63
N GLY A 97 1.19 -4.18 9.85
CA GLY A 97 0.57 -5.17 10.74
C GLY A 97 -0.71 -5.75 10.16
N GLN A 98 -1.59 -4.91 9.64
CA GLN A 98 -2.88 -5.33 9.04
C GLN A 98 -2.72 -6.22 7.79
N LYS A 99 -1.51 -6.32 7.21
CA LYS A 99 -1.20 -7.31 6.16
C LYS A 99 -1.00 -8.73 6.72
N GLU A 100 -0.91 -8.89 8.04
CA GLU A 100 -0.82 -10.19 8.76
C GLU A 100 0.32 -11.11 8.31
N LEU A 101 1.42 -10.54 7.81
CA LEU A 101 2.54 -11.32 7.27
C LEU A 101 3.82 -11.15 8.10
N LEU A 102 4.23 -9.91 8.35
CA LEU A 102 5.53 -9.60 8.96
C LEU A 102 5.46 -9.34 10.46
N ILE A 103 4.29 -8.96 10.96
CA ILE A 103 4.09 -8.51 12.35
C ILE A 103 2.98 -9.33 12.98
N ASP A 104 3.29 -9.97 14.12
CA ASP A 104 2.28 -10.51 15.03
C ASP A 104 1.72 -9.35 15.85
N MET A 105 0.41 -9.21 15.84
CA MET A 105 -0.31 -8.10 16.48
C MET A 105 -1.00 -8.54 17.76
N GLN A 106 -1.02 -7.66 18.78
CA GLN A 106 -1.81 -7.83 20.00
C GLN A 106 -2.53 -6.53 20.35
N GLY A 107 -3.82 -6.65 20.71
CA GLY A 107 -4.70 -5.50 20.95
C GLY A 107 -5.52 -5.12 19.72
N ASN A 108 -6.13 -3.93 19.75
CA ASN A 108 -6.99 -3.43 18.68
C ASN A 108 -6.15 -2.68 17.60
N TRP A 109 -5.85 -3.34 16.51
CA TRP A 109 -5.14 -2.78 15.36
C TRP A 109 -6.08 -2.22 14.27
N GLY A 110 -7.34 -1.99 14.61
CA GLY A 110 -8.37 -1.62 13.65
C GLY A 110 -8.91 -2.83 12.89
N ASN A 111 -9.78 -2.57 11.94
CA ASN A 111 -10.38 -3.61 11.12
C ASN A 111 -10.53 -3.13 9.67
N LEU A 112 -9.83 -3.79 8.73
CA LEU A 112 -9.90 -3.48 7.29
C LEU A 112 -11.29 -3.69 6.71
N LEU A 113 -12.09 -4.62 7.27
CA LEU A 113 -13.42 -4.92 6.77
C LEU A 113 -14.43 -3.84 7.17
N THR A 114 -14.40 -3.38 8.42
CA THR A 114 -15.34 -2.37 8.94
C THR A 114 -14.86 -0.94 8.74
N GLY A 115 -13.54 -0.74 8.59
CA GLY A 115 -12.91 0.58 8.52
C GLY A 115 -12.62 1.19 9.89
N ASP A 116 -12.72 0.41 10.97
CA ASP A 116 -12.38 0.87 12.30
C ASP A 116 -10.91 1.20 12.43
N SER A 117 -10.61 2.29 13.11
CA SER A 117 -9.24 2.73 13.36
C SER A 117 -8.56 1.90 14.43
N ALA A 118 -7.24 1.78 14.35
CA ALA A 118 -6.44 1.18 15.41
C ALA A 118 -6.48 2.03 16.69
N ALA A 119 -6.33 1.36 17.83
CA ALA A 119 -6.14 2.03 19.10
C ALA A 119 -4.78 2.79 19.12
N ALA A 120 -4.64 3.75 20.04
CA ALA A 120 -3.39 4.50 20.18
C ALA A 120 -2.21 3.56 20.46
N SER A 121 -1.02 3.92 19.95
CA SER A 121 0.22 3.13 19.98
C SER A 121 0.62 2.64 21.38
N ARG A 122 0.20 3.33 22.45
CA ARG A 122 0.46 2.94 23.85
C ARG A 122 -0.36 1.73 24.33
N TYR A 123 -1.44 1.37 23.62
CA TYR A 123 -2.35 0.27 23.99
C TYR A 123 -2.12 -1.01 23.20
N ILE A 124 -1.58 -0.91 21.99
CA ILE A 124 -1.34 -2.04 21.11
C ILE A 124 0.12 -2.50 21.18
N GLU A 125 0.34 -3.77 20.89
CA GLU A 125 1.65 -4.40 20.98
C GLU A 125 1.95 -5.19 19.72
N ALA A 126 3.24 -5.34 19.42
CA ALA A 126 3.72 -6.02 18.24
C ALA A 126 5.02 -6.79 18.52
N ARG A 127 5.26 -7.80 17.72
CA ARG A 127 6.55 -8.45 17.54
C ARG A 127 6.72 -8.89 16.11
N LEU A 128 7.94 -9.19 15.70
CA LEU A 128 8.19 -9.81 14.39
C LEU A 128 7.57 -11.20 14.35
N SER A 129 6.90 -11.52 13.23
CA SER A 129 6.42 -12.87 13.00
C SER A 129 7.57 -13.84 12.78
N LYS A 130 7.34 -15.15 12.99
CA LYS A 130 8.35 -16.18 12.66
C LYS A 130 8.74 -16.13 11.20
N PHE A 131 7.79 -15.87 10.32
CA PHE A 131 8.04 -15.69 8.89
C PHE A 131 8.97 -14.50 8.62
N ALA A 132 8.73 -13.35 9.24
CA ALA A 132 9.59 -12.18 9.08
C ALA A 132 11.02 -12.44 9.56
N LEU A 133 11.20 -13.09 10.70
CA LEU A 133 12.52 -13.43 11.25
C LEU A 133 13.32 -14.34 10.31
N GLU A 134 12.67 -15.26 9.62
CA GLU A 134 13.31 -16.20 8.72
C GLU A 134 13.57 -15.63 7.31
N VAL A 135 12.63 -14.82 6.80
CA VAL A 135 12.60 -14.41 5.40
C VAL A 135 13.18 -13.02 5.16
N VAL A 136 13.04 -12.10 6.13
CA VAL A 136 13.37 -10.68 5.91
C VAL A 136 14.83 -10.36 6.26
N PHE A 137 15.42 -11.07 7.22
CA PHE A 137 16.73 -10.69 7.79
C PHE A 137 17.81 -11.70 7.41
N SER A 138 18.94 -11.19 6.95
CA SER A 138 20.18 -11.94 6.75
C SER A 138 21.40 -11.01 6.95
N PRO A 139 21.91 -10.87 8.18
CA PRO A 139 22.99 -9.90 8.49
C PRO A 139 24.24 -10.06 7.62
N LYS A 140 24.50 -11.27 7.09
CA LYS A 140 25.70 -11.57 6.30
C LYS A 140 25.71 -10.92 4.92
N VAL A 141 24.53 -10.64 4.37
CA VAL A 141 24.38 -10.07 3.02
C VAL A 141 23.69 -8.70 3.04
N THR A 142 23.39 -8.17 4.24
CA THR A 142 22.79 -6.84 4.37
C THR A 142 23.85 -5.77 4.15
N GLU A 143 23.57 -4.82 3.28
CA GLU A 143 24.37 -3.61 3.09
C GLU A 143 23.85 -2.50 4.02
N TRP A 144 24.78 -1.74 4.59
CA TRP A 144 24.50 -0.78 5.65
C TRP A 144 24.90 0.63 5.24
N GLN A 145 24.08 1.60 5.58
CA GLN A 145 24.39 3.03 5.49
C GLN A 145 24.24 3.71 6.84
N LEU A 146 24.72 4.95 6.94
CA LEU A 146 24.49 5.77 8.13
C LEU A 146 23.04 6.28 8.13
N SER A 147 22.45 6.38 9.34
CA SER A 147 21.19 7.08 9.56
C SER A 147 21.32 8.56 9.21
N TYR A 148 20.17 9.24 9.04
CA TYR A 148 20.11 10.66 8.67
C TYR A 148 20.95 11.59 9.54
N ASP A 149 21.16 11.24 10.83
CA ASP A 149 21.97 11.99 11.79
C ASP A 149 23.41 11.47 11.93
N GLY A 150 23.78 10.42 11.19
CA GLY A 150 25.10 9.79 11.20
C GLY A 150 25.45 8.98 12.45
N ARG A 151 24.52 8.82 13.41
CA ARG A 151 24.81 8.18 14.71
C ARG A 151 24.61 6.68 14.72
N LYS A 152 23.80 6.16 13.84
CA LYS A 152 23.42 4.74 13.75
C LYS A 152 23.66 4.23 12.34
N LYS A 153 23.56 2.92 12.16
CA LYS A 153 23.54 2.29 10.84
C LYS A 153 22.14 1.72 10.59
N GLU A 154 21.66 1.89 9.40
CA GLU A 154 20.40 1.30 8.91
C GLU A 154 20.67 0.50 7.63
N PRO A 155 19.86 -0.53 7.33
CA PRO A 155 20.03 -1.28 6.09
C PRO A 155 19.64 -0.40 4.88
N ILE A 156 20.42 -0.46 3.80
CA ILE A 156 20.06 0.15 2.52
C ILE A 156 18.80 -0.57 2.00
N HIS A 157 18.85 -1.90 1.90
CA HIS A 157 17.72 -2.77 1.63
C HIS A 157 17.77 -3.98 2.58
N LEU A 158 16.62 -4.58 2.85
CA LEU A 158 16.56 -5.85 3.57
C LEU A 158 16.64 -7.01 2.56
N PRO A 159 17.45 -8.05 2.84
CA PRO A 159 17.61 -9.19 1.93
C PRO A 159 16.41 -10.16 2.01
N VAL A 160 15.26 -9.70 1.56
CA VAL A 160 14.00 -10.44 1.62
C VAL A 160 14.02 -11.62 0.65
N LYS A 161 13.77 -12.83 1.16
CA LYS A 161 13.80 -14.10 0.40
C LYS A 161 12.43 -14.52 -0.14
N PHE A 162 11.59 -13.57 -0.48
CA PHE A 162 10.21 -13.81 -0.92
C PHE A 162 9.71 -12.58 -1.70
N PRO A 163 8.86 -12.72 -2.72
CA PRO A 163 8.30 -11.59 -3.45
C PRO A 163 7.30 -10.78 -2.61
N LEU A 164 7.80 -10.17 -1.54
CA LEU A 164 7.05 -9.47 -0.50
C LEU A 164 6.21 -8.33 -1.07
N LEU A 165 6.77 -7.58 -2.02
CA LEU A 165 6.07 -6.49 -2.69
C LEU A 165 4.74 -6.94 -3.29
N LEU A 166 4.77 -8.08 -4.00
CA LEU A 166 3.58 -8.61 -4.66
C LEU A 166 2.60 -9.23 -3.67
N ALA A 167 3.08 -9.82 -2.57
CA ALA A 167 2.21 -10.36 -1.53
C ALA A 167 1.45 -9.26 -0.79
N GLN A 168 2.13 -8.18 -0.46
CA GLN A 168 1.54 -7.07 0.32
C GLN A 168 0.85 -6.03 -0.55
N GLY A 169 1.28 -5.89 -1.80
CA GLY A 169 0.96 -4.74 -2.63
C GLY A 169 1.60 -3.46 -2.09
N ALA A 170 1.56 -2.41 -2.89
CA ALA A 170 2.02 -1.09 -2.47
C ALA A 170 1.19 0.00 -3.14
N GLU A 171 0.89 1.05 -2.38
CA GLU A 171 0.25 2.26 -2.91
C GLU A 171 0.99 3.48 -2.38
N GLY A 172 1.31 4.42 -3.26
CA GLY A 172 1.99 5.65 -2.89
C GLY A 172 1.77 6.75 -3.91
N ILE A 173 1.64 7.97 -3.41
CA ILE A 173 1.49 9.18 -4.22
C ILE A 173 2.72 10.05 -3.96
N ALA A 174 3.48 10.32 -5.03
CA ALA A 174 4.63 11.19 -5.01
C ALA A 174 4.37 12.45 -5.86
N VAL A 175 5.38 13.28 -6.02
CA VAL A 175 5.30 14.45 -6.90
C VAL A 175 5.51 14.02 -8.36
N GLY A 176 4.48 14.16 -9.18
CA GLY A 176 4.50 13.78 -10.59
C GLY A 176 4.46 12.27 -10.87
N LEU A 177 4.55 11.42 -9.84
CA LEU A 177 4.54 9.98 -9.93
C LEU A 177 3.59 9.36 -8.89
N SER A 178 3.10 8.18 -9.18
CA SER A 178 2.38 7.33 -8.21
C SER A 178 2.72 5.87 -8.45
N THR A 179 2.50 5.05 -7.45
CA THR A 179 2.56 3.59 -7.56
C THR A 179 1.28 2.99 -7.00
N LYS A 180 0.78 1.95 -7.66
CA LYS A 180 -0.35 1.15 -7.19
C LYS A 180 -0.16 -0.29 -7.65
N ILE A 181 0.55 -1.07 -6.84
CA ILE A 181 0.80 -2.49 -7.05
C ILE A 181 -0.21 -3.25 -6.21
N LEU A 182 -1.04 -4.04 -6.85
CA LEU A 182 -2.09 -4.81 -6.18
C LEU A 182 -1.49 -6.03 -5.48
N PRO A 183 -2.05 -6.47 -4.34
CA PRO A 183 -1.60 -7.69 -3.66
C PRO A 183 -1.97 -8.94 -4.47
N HIS A 184 -1.23 -10.02 -4.23
CA HIS A 184 -1.39 -11.33 -4.88
C HIS A 184 -1.40 -12.44 -3.84
N ASN A 185 -1.93 -13.60 -4.22
CA ASN A 185 -1.99 -14.76 -3.36
C ASN A 185 -0.60 -15.31 -3.04
N PHE A 186 -0.34 -15.54 -1.75
CA PHE A 186 0.95 -16.02 -1.24
C PHE A 186 1.38 -17.35 -1.88
N ASN A 187 0.48 -18.33 -1.97
CA ASN A 187 0.80 -19.64 -2.53
C ASN A 187 1.04 -19.57 -4.05
N GLU A 188 0.26 -18.75 -4.76
CA GLU A 188 0.44 -18.53 -6.20
C GLU A 188 1.77 -17.85 -6.50
N LEU A 189 2.21 -16.92 -5.67
CA LEU A 189 3.53 -16.28 -5.79
C LEU A 189 4.66 -17.30 -5.62
N LEU A 190 4.59 -18.21 -4.64
CA LEU A 190 5.57 -19.28 -4.47
C LEU A 190 5.59 -20.22 -5.67
N GLN A 191 4.42 -20.64 -6.16
CA GLN A 191 4.33 -21.51 -7.33
C GLN A 191 4.89 -20.83 -8.58
N ALA A 192 4.59 -19.54 -8.80
CA ALA A 192 5.11 -18.78 -9.92
C ALA A 192 6.63 -18.60 -9.85
N SER A 193 7.19 -18.35 -8.65
CA SER A 193 8.64 -18.32 -8.43
C SER A 193 9.31 -19.66 -8.77
N ILE A 194 8.72 -20.78 -8.34
CA ILE A 194 9.21 -22.14 -8.70
C ILE A 194 9.14 -22.38 -10.22
N LEU A 195 8.07 -21.93 -10.88
CA LEU A 195 7.94 -22.05 -12.32
C LEU A 195 8.99 -21.22 -13.06
N HIS A 196 9.24 -19.98 -12.60
CA HIS A 196 10.30 -19.13 -13.14
C HIS A 196 11.67 -19.81 -13.07
N LEU A 197 12.07 -20.30 -11.89
CA LEU A 197 13.34 -21.00 -11.70
C LEU A 197 13.48 -22.28 -12.55
N LYS A 198 12.36 -22.92 -12.92
CA LYS A 198 12.32 -24.05 -13.85
C LYS A 198 12.28 -23.65 -15.32
N GLY A 199 12.38 -22.36 -15.65
CA GLY A 199 12.28 -21.85 -17.02
C GLY A 199 10.89 -22.00 -17.65
N LYS A 200 9.84 -22.17 -16.85
CA LYS A 200 8.45 -22.34 -17.31
C LYS A 200 7.70 -21.02 -17.28
N LYS A 201 6.72 -20.88 -18.18
CA LYS A 201 5.80 -19.75 -18.17
C LYS A 201 4.86 -19.83 -16.95
N PHE A 202 4.53 -18.68 -16.39
CA PHE A 202 3.54 -18.51 -15.33
C PHE A 202 2.67 -17.31 -15.61
N THR A 203 1.53 -17.23 -14.95
CA THR A 203 0.63 -16.08 -14.94
C THR A 203 0.10 -15.94 -13.54
N ILE A 204 0.07 -14.72 -13.00
CA ILE A 204 -0.48 -14.41 -11.68
C ILE A 204 -1.42 -13.21 -11.80
N PHE A 205 -2.42 -13.20 -10.96
CA PHE A 205 -3.43 -12.13 -10.92
C PHE A 205 -3.59 -11.61 -9.50
N PRO A 206 -4.06 -10.37 -9.33
CA PRO A 206 -4.32 -9.81 -8.01
C PRO A 206 -5.30 -10.67 -7.22
N ASP A 207 -5.06 -10.76 -5.92
CA ASP A 207 -5.94 -11.38 -4.93
C ASP A 207 -6.04 -10.49 -3.69
N PHE A 208 -7.21 -10.45 -3.04
CA PHE A 208 -7.52 -9.48 -2.01
C PHE A 208 -7.98 -10.14 -0.71
N GLN A 209 -7.48 -9.67 0.42
CA GLN A 209 -7.91 -10.12 1.76
C GLN A 209 -9.41 -9.92 2.01
N THR A 210 -10.00 -8.90 1.40
CA THR A 210 -11.44 -8.60 1.50
C THR A 210 -12.31 -9.54 0.66
N GLY A 211 -11.71 -10.37 -0.21
CA GLY A 211 -12.41 -11.26 -1.13
C GLY A 211 -13.00 -10.52 -2.33
N GLY A 212 -14.18 -10.96 -2.75
CA GLY A 212 -14.85 -10.47 -3.95
C GLY A 212 -14.51 -11.26 -5.22
N THR A 213 -15.00 -10.79 -6.33
CA THR A 213 -14.68 -11.31 -7.67
C THR A 213 -14.00 -10.25 -8.50
N ILE A 214 -13.02 -10.66 -9.32
CA ILE A 214 -12.24 -9.73 -10.14
C ILE A 214 -12.40 -10.02 -11.63
N ASP A 215 -12.65 -8.98 -12.41
CA ASP A 215 -12.55 -9.02 -13.88
C ASP A 215 -11.16 -8.53 -14.29
N ILE A 216 -10.38 -9.45 -14.83
CA ILE A 216 -8.96 -9.27 -15.18
C ILE A 216 -8.72 -8.99 -16.66
N GLN A 217 -9.76 -8.90 -17.49
CA GLN A 217 -9.59 -8.73 -18.95
C GLN A 217 -8.75 -7.51 -19.32
N GLY A 218 -8.84 -6.44 -18.51
CA GLY A 218 -8.09 -5.21 -18.68
C GLY A 218 -6.87 -5.07 -17.78
N TYR A 219 -6.39 -6.12 -17.10
CA TYR A 219 -5.34 -6.01 -16.07
C TYR A 219 -4.00 -5.52 -16.60
N ASN A 220 -3.62 -5.93 -17.83
CA ASN A 220 -2.37 -5.51 -18.48
C ASN A 220 -1.12 -5.72 -17.61
N ASP A 221 -1.01 -6.86 -16.92
CA ASP A 221 0.13 -7.20 -16.04
C ASP A 221 0.48 -6.11 -15.01
N GLY A 222 -0.49 -5.30 -14.57
CA GLY A 222 -0.27 -4.21 -13.63
C GLY A 222 0.40 -2.96 -14.19
N LEU A 223 0.58 -2.87 -15.51
CA LEU A 223 1.16 -1.72 -16.19
C LEU A 223 0.17 -0.56 -16.33
N ARG A 224 0.70 0.62 -16.63
CA ARG A 224 -0.08 1.83 -16.89
C ARG A 224 -1.14 1.60 -17.98
N GLY A 225 -2.35 2.08 -17.72
CA GLY A 225 -3.51 1.88 -18.61
C GLY A 225 -4.27 0.59 -18.31
N GLY A 226 -3.73 -0.30 -17.49
CA GLY A 226 -4.46 -1.45 -16.96
C GLY A 226 -5.63 -1.03 -16.07
N LYS A 227 -6.67 -1.86 -16.03
CA LYS A 227 -7.85 -1.66 -15.19
C LYS A 227 -8.46 -3.01 -14.81
N VAL A 228 -8.78 -3.16 -13.56
CA VAL A 228 -9.55 -4.29 -13.05
C VAL A 228 -10.85 -3.81 -12.42
N ARG A 229 -11.91 -4.60 -12.54
CA ARG A 229 -13.17 -4.38 -11.82
C ARG A 229 -13.29 -5.41 -10.72
N VAL A 230 -13.57 -4.96 -9.52
CA VAL A 230 -13.74 -5.81 -8.34
C VAL A 230 -15.17 -5.69 -7.86
N ARG A 231 -15.86 -6.82 -7.70
CA ARG A 231 -17.25 -6.92 -7.26
C ARG A 231 -17.35 -7.56 -5.91
N ALA A 232 -18.24 -7.03 -5.08
CA ALA A 232 -18.75 -7.69 -3.89
C ALA A 232 -19.32 -9.07 -4.24
N LYS A 233 -19.20 -10.03 -3.34
CA LYS A 233 -19.92 -11.29 -3.48
C LYS A 233 -21.27 -11.16 -2.82
N ILE A 234 -22.32 -11.23 -3.64
CA ILE A 234 -23.71 -11.07 -3.23
C ILE A 234 -24.46 -12.35 -3.57
N HIS A 235 -25.25 -12.85 -2.63
CA HIS A 235 -26.15 -13.97 -2.88
C HIS A 235 -27.51 -13.72 -2.28
N GLN A 236 -28.52 -14.38 -2.81
CA GLN A 236 -29.85 -14.34 -2.28
C GLN A 236 -29.99 -15.37 -1.15
N GLN A 237 -30.39 -14.94 0.04
CA GLN A 237 -30.64 -15.80 1.19
C GLN A 237 -32.09 -16.30 1.17
N ASP A 238 -33.03 -15.42 0.92
CA ASP A 238 -34.45 -15.71 0.82
C ASP A 238 -35.13 -14.82 -0.22
N LYS A 239 -36.46 -14.88 -0.34
CA LYS A 239 -37.23 -14.14 -1.34
C LYS A 239 -36.98 -12.63 -1.31
N ASN A 240 -36.70 -12.06 -0.16
CA ASN A 240 -36.62 -10.62 0.06
C ASN A 240 -35.30 -10.16 0.70
N THR A 241 -34.32 -11.06 0.89
CA THR A 241 -33.06 -10.75 1.55
C THR A 241 -31.87 -11.13 0.69
N LEU A 242 -31.01 -10.15 0.42
CA LEU A 242 -29.69 -10.35 -0.16
C LEU A 242 -28.63 -10.27 0.94
N VAL A 243 -27.57 -11.07 0.81
CA VAL A 243 -26.42 -11.07 1.70
C VAL A 243 -25.19 -10.72 0.91
N ILE A 244 -24.44 -9.71 1.41
CA ILE A 244 -23.10 -9.38 0.93
C ILE A 244 -22.12 -9.99 1.93
N ASN A 245 -21.32 -10.95 1.49
CA ASN A 245 -20.35 -11.67 2.34
C ASN A 245 -18.89 -11.46 1.98
N GLN A 246 -18.59 -10.71 0.92
CA GLN A 246 -17.26 -10.21 0.58
C GLN A 246 -17.41 -8.83 -0.07
N ILE A 247 -16.45 -7.96 0.20
CA ILE A 247 -16.48 -6.56 -0.27
C ILE A 247 -15.35 -6.29 -1.27
N PRO A 248 -15.51 -5.34 -2.18
CA PRO A 248 -14.45 -4.98 -3.12
C PRO A 248 -13.22 -4.42 -2.43
N PHE A 249 -12.06 -4.65 -3.04
CA PHE A 249 -10.79 -4.06 -2.61
C PHE A 249 -10.89 -2.53 -2.49
N SER A 250 -10.25 -1.96 -1.49
CA SER A 250 -10.28 -0.53 -1.12
C SER A 250 -11.66 -0.03 -0.66
N THR A 251 -12.53 -0.92 -0.20
CA THR A 251 -13.84 -0.60 0.37
C THR A 251 -13.94 -1.21 1.76
N ASN A 252 -14.74 -0.63 2.64
CA ASN A 252 -15.14 -1.21 3.92
C ASN A 252 -16.67 -1.25 4.04
N THR A 253 -17.19 -2.00 5.02
CA THR A 253 -18.65 -2.19 5.18
C THR A 253 -19.36 -0.87 5.38
N SER A 254 -18.82 0.04 6.19
CA SER A 254 -19.42 1.36 6.44
C SER A 254 -19.58 2.17 5.16
N SER A 255 -18.52 2.31 4.36
CA SER A 255 -18.56 3.07 3.10
C SER A 255 -19.43 2.40 2.04
N LEU A 256 -19.47 1.06 2.04
CA LEU A 256 -20.34 0.29 1.15
C LEU A 256 -21.82 0.53 1.48
N ILE A 257 -22.20 0.43 2.75
CA ILE A 257 -23.55 0.68 3.25
C ILE A 257 -23.97 2.12 2.92
N ASP A 258 -23.12 3.10 3.18
CA ASP A 258 -23.39 4.50 2.85
C ASP A 258 -23.65 4.69 1.35
N SER A 259 -22.90 3.99 0.50
CA SER A 259 -23.11 4.07 -0.96
C SER A 259 -24.47 3.47 -1.37
N ILE A 260 -24.89 2.38 -0.72
CA ILE A 260 -26.19 1.74 -0.97
C ILE A 260 -27.33 2.66 -0.51
N LEU A 261 -27.22 3.23 0.68
CA LEU A 261 -28.23 4.17 1.22
C LEU A 261 -28.37 5.40 0.31
N LYS A 262 -27.27 6.00 -0.13
CA LYS A 262 -27.28 7.11 -1.11
C LYS A 262 -27.91 6.75 -2.45
N ALA A 263 -27.72 5.52 -2.93
CA ALA A 263 -28.36 5.05 -4.17
C ALA A 263 -29.86 4.85 -3.98
N ASN A 264 -30.29 4.36 -2.80
CA ASN A 264 -31.71 4.24 -2.43
C ASN A 264 -32.40 5.61 -2.34
N GLU A 265 -31.79 6.58 -1.67
CA GLU A 265 -32.29 7.96 -1.58
C GLU A 265 -32.46 8.62 -2.96
N LYS A 266 -31.54 8.35 -3.88
CA LYS A 266 -31.60 8.82 -5.29
C LYS A 266 -32.60 8.01 -6.15
N GLY A 267 -33.30 7.04 -5.60
CA GLY A 267 -34.26 6.21 -6.31
C GLY A 267 -33.64 5.27 -7.36
N LYS A 268 -32.32 5.01 -7.30
CA LYS A 268 -31.63 4.09 -8.22
C LYS A 268 -31.86 2.63 -7.85
N ILE A 269 -32.05 2.35 -6.57
CA ILE A 269 -32.41 1.06 -6.01
C ILE A 269 -33.57 1.26 -5.02
N LYS A 270 -34.28 0.18 -4.70
CA LYS A 270 -35.30 0.20 -3.65
C LYS A 270 -34.98 -0.87 -2.62
N ILE A 271 -34.64 -0.45 -1.42
CA ILE A 271 -34.39 -1.30 -0.26
C ILE A 271 -35.30 -0.91 0.91
N LYS A 272 -35.65 -1.87 1.75
CA LYS A 272 -36.46 -1.66 2.93
C LYS A 272 -35.58 -1.36 4.16
N LYS A 273 -34.50 -2.11 4.33
CA LYS A 273 -33.58 -2.04 5.50
C LYS A 273 -32.23 -2.61 5.12
N ILE A 274 -31.16 -2.15 5.79
CA ILE A 274 -29.83 -2.76 5.80
C ILE A 274 -29.48 -3.09 7.22
N GLU A 275 -28.85 -4.25 7.43
CA GLU A 275 -28.28 -4.68 8.70
C GLU A 275 -26.82 -5.10 8.50
N ASP A 276 -25.93 -4.59 9.33
CA ASP A 276 -24.51 -4.96 9.33
C ASP A 276 -24.25 -5.90 10.52
N ASN A 277 -24.02 -7.17 10.22
CA ASN A 277 -23.67 -8.22 11.17
C ASN A 277 -22.19 -8.60 11.07
N THR A 278 -21.39 -7.76 10.41
CA THR A 278 -19.97 -8.04 10.20
C THR A 278 -19.23 -8.17 11.52
N SER A 279 -18.45 -9.26 11.62
CA SER A 279 -17.59 -9.56 12.76
C SER A 279 -16.20 -9.98 12.28
N SER A 280 -15.85 -11.26 12.37
CA SER A 280 -14.63 -11.83 11.75
C SER A 280 -14.77 -12.03 10.24
N ALA A 281 -16.00 -12.08 9.74
CA ALA A 281 -16.33 -12.14 8.32
C ALA A 281 -17.39 -11.09 7.99
N VAL A 282 -17.42 -10.64 6.73
CA VAL A 282 -18.42 -9.70 6.26
C VAL A 282 -19.77 -10.38 6.17
N GLU A 283 -20.80 -9.76 6.75
CA GLU A 283 -22.19 -10.14 6.61
C GLU A 283 -23.09 -8.89 6.64
N ILE A 284 -23.49 -8.42 5.47
CA ILE A 284 -24.42 -7.30 5.31
C ILE A 284 -25.71 -7.82 4.70
N LEU A 285 -26.82 -7.67 5.45
CA LEU A 285 -28.14 -8.06 4.99
C LEU A 285 -28.84 -6.86 4.35
N VAL A 286 -29.31 -7.03 3.11
CA VAL A 286 -30.06 -6.03 2.36
C VAL A 286 -31.49 -6.55 2.17
N HIS A 287 -32.44 -5.98 2.90
CA HIS A 287 -33.85 -6.37 2.86
C HIS A 287 -34.58 -5.59 1.76
N LEU A 288 -35.29 -6.32 0.91
CA LEU A 288 -36.05 -5.80 -0.22
C LEU A 288 -37.55 -5.73 0.07
N PRO A 289 -38.27 -4.76 -0.52
CA PRO A 289 -39.74 -4.82 -0.60
C PRO A 289 -40.23 -6.06 -1.37
N ASN A 290 -41.43 -6.51 -1.05
CA ASN A 290 -41.98 -7.76 -1.63
C ASN A 290 -42.19 -7.74 -3.16
N ASP A 291 -42.26 -6.55 -3.77
CA ASP A 291 -42.48 -6.31 -5.18
C ASP A 291 -41.18 -6.12 -6.00
N ILE A 292 -40.04 -6.23 -5.35
CA ILE A 292 -38.72 -5.99 -5.97
C ILE A 292 -38.02 -7.31 -6.28
N SER A 293 -37.53 -7.46 -7.50
CA SER A 293 -36.73 -8.61 -7.92
C SER A 293 -35.33 -8.61 -7.32
N PRO A 294 -34.90 -9.67 -6.60
CA PRO A 294 -33.55 -9.79 -6.09
C PRO A 294 -32.46 -9.69 -7.17
N ASP A 295 -32.61 -10.40 -8.30
CA ASP A 295 -31.62 -10.41 -9.38
C ASP A 295 -31.41 -9.01 -9.98
N LYS A 296 -32.52 -8.28 -10.28
CA LYS A 296 -32.43 -6.91 -10.77
C LYS A 296 -31.79 -5.96 -9.74
N THR A 297 -32.00 -6.24 -8.46
CA THR A 297 -31.37 -5.45 -7.40
C THR A 297 -29.88 -5.72 -7.30
N ILE A 298 -29.43 -6.97 -7.47
CA ILE A 298 -28.01 -7.30 -7.53
C ILE A 298 -27.32 -6.55 -8.67
N ASP A 299 -27.91 -6.56 -9.87
CA ASP A 299 -27.39 -5.80 -11.01
C ASP A 299 -27.34 -4.29 -10.73
N ALA A 300 -28.37 -3.76 -10.10
CA ALA A 300 -28.44 -2.34 -9.73
C ALA A 300 -27.43 -1.98 -8.62
N LEU A 301 -27.17 -2.87 -7.64
CA LEU A 301 -26.13 -2.70 -6.64
C LEU A 301 -24.75 -2.59 -7.29
N TYR A 302 -24.43 -3.44 -8.27
CA TYR A 302 -23.17 -3.32 -9.01
C TYR A 302 -23.11 -2.05 -9.86
N ALA A 303 -24.22 -1.64 -10.48
CA ALA A 303 -24.22 -0.49 -11.38
C ALA A 303 -24.16 0.86 -10.65
N PHE A 304 -24.75 0.98 -9.44
CA PHE A 304 -24.99 2.28 -8.79
C PHE A 304 -24.35 2.46 -7.42
N THR A 305 -23.67 1.45 -6.91
CA THR A 305 -23.07 1.49 -5.57
C THR A 305 -21.60 1.04 -5.59
N ALA A 306 -20.96 1.12 -4.43
CA ALA A 306 -19.60 0.60 -4.24
C ALA A 306 -19.52 -0.95 -4.22
N CYS A 307 -20.61 -1.67 -4.52
CA CYS A 307 -20.55 -3.12 -4.74
C CYS A 307 -19.73 -3.52 -5.97
N GLU A 308 -19.51 -2.62 -6.92
CA GLU A 308 -18.46 -2.74 -7.94
C GLU A 308 -17.54 -1.53 -7.88
N THR A 309 -16.25 -1.76 -7.82
CA THR A 309 -15.21 -0.72 -7.90
C THR A 309 -14.25 -1.01 -9.03
N SER A 310 -13.63 0.05 -9.55
CA SER A 310 -12.58 -0.07 -10.57
C SER A 310 -11.26 0.38 -9.99
N VAL A 311 -10.22 -0.43 -10.20
CA VAL A 311 -8.86 -0.13 -9.76
C VAL A 311 -7.94 -0.11 -10.97
N SER A 312 -7.14 0.96 -11.10
CA SER A 312 -6.11 1.08 -12.14
C SER A 312 -4.75 0.86 -11.50
N PRO A 313 -4.11 -0.29 -11.77
CA PRO A 313 -2.77 -0.55 -11.28
C PRO A 313 -1.73 0.32 -11.99
N LEU A 314 -0.61 0.53 -11.33
CA LEU A 314 0.56 1.21 -11.89
C LEU A 314 1.82 0.73 -11.15
N GLY A 315 2.57 -0.17 -11.78
CA GLY A 315 3.81 -0.72 -11.24
C GLY A 315 4.96 0.28 -11.37
N CYS A 316 5.14 1.14 -10.36
CA CYS A 316 6.28 2.04 -10.24
C CYS A 316 7.12 1.64 -9.03
N LEU A 317 8.43 1.48 -9.21
CA LEU A 317 9.39 0.98 -8.22
C LEU A 317 10.68 1.78 -8.30
N ILE A 318 11.47 1.74 -7.23
CA ILE A 318 12.85 2.23 -7.25
C ILE A 318 13.80 1.08 -7.60
N ILE A 319 14.65 1.31 -8.58
CA ILE A 319 15.78 0.47 -8.96
C ILE A 319 16.98 1.39 -9.18
N ASP A 320 18.12 1.10 -8.56
CA ASP A 320 19.34 1.91 -8.68
C ASP A 320 19.07 3.43 -8.46
N ASN A 321 18.32 3.75 -7.42
CA ASN A 321 17.89 5.12 -7.06
C ASN A 321 17.13 5.86 -8.17
N LYS A 322 16.41 5.14 -9.03
CA LYS A 322 15.57 5.71 -10.10
C LYS A 322 14.20 5.07 -10.12
N PRO A 323 13.13 5.86 -10.38
CA PRO A 323 11.81 5.29 -10.59
C PRO A 323 11.74 4.55 -11.93
N ASN A 324 11.28 3.31 -11.88
CA ASN A 324 11.09 2.44 -13.03
C ASN A 324 9.65 1.94 -13.07
N PHE A 325 9.11 1.76 -14.29
CA PHE A 325 7.79 1.20 -14.50
C PHE A 325 7.93 -0.19 -15.10
N MET A 326 7.32 -1.19 -14.45
CA MET A 326 7.35 -2.56 -14.93
C MET A 326 6.10 -3.35 -14.57
N GLY A 327 5.89 -4.47 -15.26
CA GLY A 327 4.80 -5.39 -15.00
C GLY A 327 5.06 -6.31 -13.81
N VAL A 328 3.99 -6.89 -13.29
CA VAL A 328 4.03 -7.81 -12.15
C VAL A 328 4.85 -9.07 -12.46
N THR A 329 4.77 -9.56 -13.70
CA THR A 329 5.57 -10.71 -14.16
C THR A 329 7.07 -10.45 -14.04
N GLU A 330 7.53 -9.26 -14.40
CA GLU A 330 8.94 -8.87 -14.29
C GLU A 330 9.35 -8.64 -12.84
N MET A 331 8.51 -8.00 -12.04
CA MET A 331 8.73 -7.84 -10.59
C MET A 331 8.97 -9.18 -9.90
N LEU A 332 8.15 -10.19 -10.20
CA LEU A 332 8.30 -11.52 -9.63
C LEU A 332 9.63 -12.17 -10.02
N LYS A 333 10.02 -12.07 -11.29
CA LYS A 333 11.30 -12.61 -11.79
C LYS A 333 12.47 -12.00 -11.03
N ILE A 334 12.55 -10.67 -10.99
CA ILE A 334 13.64 -9.95 -10.30
C ILE A 334 13.68 -10.35 -8.82
N SER A 335 12.55 -10.33 -8.12
CA SER A 335 12.50 -10.72 -6.71
C SER A 335 12.91 -12.19 -6.49
N THR A 336 12.53 -13.10 -7.41
CA THR A 336 12.91 -14.51 -7.31
C THR A 336 14.40 -14.70 -7.57
N ASP A 337 14.96 -14.03 -8.57
CA ASP A 337 16.38 -14.11 -8.92
C ASP A 337 17.27 -13.53 -7.80
N HIS A 338 16.80 -12.47 -7.10
CA HIS A 338 17.47 -11.95 -5.90
C HIS A 338 17.48 -12.92 -4.71
N THR A 339 16.54 -13.85 -4.67
CA THR A 339 16.43 -14.83 -3.58
C THR A 339 17.45 -15.97 -3.72
N VAL A 340 17.91 -16.26 -4.92
CA VAL A 340 18.83 -17.35 -5.26
C VAL A 340 20.28 -16.91 -5.20
#